data_11b5ed159b4f037866456bac37ae8f4e
#
_entry.id   11b5ed159b4f037866456bac37ae8f4e
#
_cell.length_a   1.000
_cell.length_b   1.000
_cell.length_c   1.000
_cell.angle_alpha   90.00
_cell.angle_beta   90.00
_cell.angle_gamma   90.00
#
_symmetry.space_group_name_H-M   'P 1'
#
loop_
_entity.id
_entity.type
_entity.pdbx_description
1 polymer ?
#
loop_
_entity_poly.entity_id
_entity_poly.type
_entity_poly.pdbx_seq_one_letter_code
_entity_poly.pdbx_strand_id
1 'polypeptide(L)'
;RFCDTGWVMILPTELLAPTETSLDLDLIRKYSIPGPRYTSYPPATKFTADLPALRIEDAITADNRPGAGPISLYFHLPFCETRCWFCGCNTVITRRRDAAAEYLDDLAREMRLTAAKMDLSRPVTQIHFGGGTPTFLPPDQLRRLGALIREIFHVAPGCEFGVEIDPRRLTQEHVRALRDIGAKRASLGVQDTNPKVQLAIHRMQPHYQNQTAFKWLRAAGFESINVDLIYGLPLQTPESFASTIDDVLGLEPDRLSVFSYAHVPWIKPTQRIFDDRQQLPDATAKLAMFATA
;
A
#
# COMPACT_ATOMS: atom_id res chain seq x y z
N ARG A 1 2.95 12.69 -40.72
CA ARG A 1 3.57 13.89 -40.09
C ARG A 1 2.70 14.27 -38.92
N PHE A 2 3.07 13.82 -37.71
CA PHE A 2 2.46 14.27 -36.46
C PHE A 2 3.34 15.39 -35.90
N CYS A 3 2.73 16.55 -35.68
CA CYS A 3 3.34 17.69 -35.04
C CYS A 3 3.56 17.39 -33.54
N ASP A 4 4.81 17.51 -33.11
CA ASP A 4 5.23 17.71 -31.74
C ASP A 4 4.68 19.06 -31.22
N THR A 5 3.63 19.02 -30.42
CA THR A 5 3.27 20.14 -29.55
C THR A 5 3.12 19.58 -28.14
N GLY A 6 4.24 19.58 -27.42
CA GLY A 6 4.24 19.33 -25.98
C GLY A 6 3.45 20.44 -25.27
N TRP A 7 2.23 20.14 -24.87
CA TRP A 7 1.46 20.97 -23.97
C TRP A 7 2.01 20.78 -22.55
N VAL A 8 2.95 21.63 -22.16
CA VAL A 8 3.22 21.86 -20.73
C VAL A 8 2.08 22.72 -20.23
N MET A 9 1.12 22.12 -19.54
CA MET A 9 0.09 22.88 -18.84
C MET A 9 0.74 23.53 -17.63
N ILE A 10 1.21 24.77 -17.77
CA ILE A 10 1.61 25.63 -16.65
C ILE A 10 0.31 26.06 -15.99
N LEU A 11 -0.07 25.38 -14.90
CA LEU A 11 -1.15 25.86 -14.05
C LEU A 11 -0.74 27.21 -13.46
N PRO A 12 -1.61 28.23 -13.52
CA PRO A 12 -1.32 29.52 -12.88
C PRO A 12 -1.00 29.30 -11.40
N THR A 13 0.01 29.99 -10.90
CA THR A 13 0.46 29.90 -9.49
C THR A 13 -0.66 30.26 -8.49
N GLU A 14 -1.69 30.96 -8.94
CA GLU A 14 -2.90 31.29 -8.18
C GLU A 14 -3.77 30.07 -7.85
N LEU A 15 -3.64 28.93 -8.57
CA LEU A 15 -4.31 27.67 -8.25
C LEU A 15 -3.57 26.86 -7.17
N LEU A 16 -2.38 27.32 -6.75
CA LEU A 16 -1.56 26.68 -5.71
C LEU A 16 -1.63 27.42 -4.37
N ALA A 17 -2.39 28.54 -4.27
CA ALA A 17 -2.73 29.09 -2.97
C ALA A 17 -3.58 28.06 -2.21
N PRO A 18 -3.29 27.78 -0.92
CA PRO A 18 -4.18 26.96 -0.11
C PRO A 18 -5.54 27.67 -0.03
N THR A 19 -6.45 27.30 -0.91
CA THR A 19 -7.85 27.60 -0.71
C THR A 19 -8.21 26.84 0.56
N GLU A 20 -8.66 27.55 1.60
CA GLU A 20 -9.41 26.93 2.68
C GLU A 20 -10.53 26.15 2.00
N THR A 21 -10.33 24.85 1.81
CA THR A 21 -11.36 23.95 1.32
C THR A 21 -12.39 23.83 2.43
N SER A 22 -13.40 24.70 2.42
CA SER A 22 -14.53 24.53 3.30
C SER A 22 -15.23 23.23 2.91
N LEU A 23 -15.12 22.23 3.79
CA LEU A 23 -15.83 20.96 3.61
C LEU A 23 -17.34 21.23 3.72
N ASP A 24 -18.08 20.89 2.67
CA ASP A 24 -19.53 20.86 2.74
C ASP A 24 -19.96 19.63 3.55
N LEU A 25 -20.11 19.85 4.87
CA LEU A 25 -20.48 18.78 5.81
C LEU A 25 -21.87 18.22 5.54
N ASP A 26 -22.79 19.01 4.99
CA ASP A 26 -24.13 18.55 4.69
C ASP A 26 -24.13 17.64 3.45
N LEU A 27 -23.33 17.98 2.45
CA LEU A 27 -23.10 17.12 1.30
C LEU A 27 -22.47 15.79 1.71
N ILE A 28 -21.46 15.83 2.58
CA ILE A 28 -20.81 14.62 3.10
C ILE A 28 -21.79 13.78 3.89
N ARG A 29 -22.58 14.35 4.79
CA ARG A 29 -23.63 13.64 5.55
C ARG A 29 -24.66 12.99 4.62
N LYS A 30 -25.10 13.71 3.59
CA LYS A 30 -26.06 13.22 2.59
C LYS A 30 -25.57 11.96 1.89
N TYR A 31 -24.27 11.87 1.55
CA TYR A 31 -23.68 10.76 0.81
C TYR A 31 -22.92 9.76 1.67
N SER A 32 -22.77 10.00 2.99
CA SER A 32 -22.18 9.05 3.93
C SER A 32 -23.16 7.93 4.29
N ILE A 33 -23.55 7.16 3.30
CA ILE A 33 -24.44 6.01 3.44
C ILE A 33 -23.69 4.71 3.14
N PRO A 34 -24.10 3.58 3.72
CA PRO A 34 -23.58 2.29 3.32
C PRO A 34 -23.79 2.05 1.83
N GLY A 35 -22.71 1.83 1.11
CA GLY A 35 -22.73 1.57 -0.32
C GLY A 35 -21.64 0.62 -0.75
N PRO A 36 -21.77 -0.03 -1.91
CA PRO A 36 -20.73 -0.90 -2.43
C PRO A 36 -19.49 -0.07 -2.77
N ARG A 37 -18.30 -0.62 -2.48
CA ARG A 37 -17.04 -0.04 -2.95
C ARG A 37 -16.84 -0.37 -4.41
N TYR A 38 -16.86 0.62 -5.26
CA TYR A 38 -16.54 0.47 -6.68
C TYR A 38 -15.05 0.79 -6.92
N THR A 39 -14.16 -0.07 -6.44
CA THR A 39 -12.73 0.03 -6.68
C THR A 39 -12.31 -0.60 -8.01
N SER A 40 -13.20 -1.36 -8.63
CA SER A 40 -13.01 -2.01 -9.92
C SER A 40 -14.37 -2.25 -10.60
N TYR A 41 -14.37 -2.48 -11.90
CA TYR A 41 -15.54 -2.96 -12.65
C TYR A 41 -15.20 -4.28 -13.36
N PRO A 42 -15.92 -5.36 -13.04
CA PRO A 42 -16.97 -5.45 -12.02
C PRO A 42 -16.42 -5.25 -10.60
N PRO A 43 -17.26 -4.86 -9.61
CA PRO A 43 -16.81 -4.74 -8.22
C PRO A 43 -16.47 -6.11 -7.64
N ALA A 44 -15.56 -6.14 -6.67
CA ALA A 44 -15.04 -7.39 -6.07
C ALA A 44 -16.13 -8.34 -5.53
N THR A 45 -17.29 -7.80 -5.12
CA THR A 45 -18.46 -8.58 -4.70
C THR A 45 -19.09 -9.43 -5.81
N LYS A 46 -18.72 -9.19 -7.07
CA LYS A 46 -19.14 -9.95 -8.24
C LYS A 46 -18.09 -10.95 -8.73
N PHE A 47 -16.93 -11.01 -8.09
CA PHE A 47 -15.92 -12.00 -8.44
C PHE A 47 -16.37 -13.38 -7.98
N THR A 48 -16.18 -14.38 -8.85
CA THR A 48 -16.42 -15.79 -8.56
C THR A 48 -15.10 -16.54 -8.66
N ALA A 49 -15.04 -17.71 -8.00
CA ALA A 49 -13.88 -18.59 -8.09
C ALA A 49 -13.84 -19.42 -9.39
N ASP A 50 -14.86 -19.25 -10.27
CA ASP A 50 -15.08 -20.11 -11.43
C ASP A 50 -14.35 -19.64 -12.69
N LEU A 51 -13.30 -18.81 -12.54
CA LEU A 51 -12.50 -18.37 -13.70
C LEU A 51 -11.51 -19.48 -14.09
N PRO A 52 -11.69 -20.16 -15.24
CA PRO A 52 -10.75 -21.18 -15.70
C PRO A 52 -9.37 -20.60 -15.95
N ALA A 53 -8.31 -21.37 -15.63
CA ALA A 53 -6.91 -20.95 -15.88
C ALA A 53 -6.67 -20.55 -17.34
N LEU A 54 -7.26 -21.26 -18.31
CA LEU A 54 -7.20 -20.93 -19.74
C LEU A 54 -7.68 -19.50 -20.03
N ARG A 55 -8.70 -19.00 -19.33
CA ARG A 55 -9.21 -17.62 -19.54
C ARG A 55 -8.21 -16.57 -19.09
N ILE A 56 -7.39 -16.87 -18.07
CA ILE A 56 -6.30 -15.99 -17.63
C ILE A 56 -5.18 -15.98 -18.68
N GLU A 57 -4.80 -17.15 -19.18
CA GLU A 57 -3.80 -17.28 -20.25
C GLU A 57 -4.23 -16.57 -21.53
N ASP A 58 -5.49 -16.73 -21.93
CA ASP A 58 -6.07 -16.05 -23.11
C ASP A 58 -6.03 -14.53 -22.94
N ALA A 59 -6.35 -14.02 -21.75
CA ALA A 59 -6.33 -12.58 -21.47
C ALA A 59 -4.90 -12.01 -21.54
N ILE A 60 -3.91 -12.72 -20.97
CA ILE A 60 -2.50 -12.31 -21.05
C ILE A 60 -2.03 -12.32 -22.50
N THR A 61 -2.36 -13.37 -23.26
CA THR A 61 -1.96 -13.51 -24.67
C THR A 61 -2.64 -12.44 -25.54
N ALA A 62 -3.90 -12.14 -25.28
CA ALA A 62 -4.64 -11.10 -26.02
C ALA A 62 -4.10 -9.69 -25.77
N ASP A 63 -3.40 -9.45 -24.66
CA ASP A 63 -2.73 -8.17 -24.39
C ASP A 63 -1.42 -7.98 -25.17
N ASN A 64 -0.89 -9.03 -25.84
CA ASN A 64 0.30 -8.96 -26.69
C ASN A 64 0.02 -8.37 -28.08
N ARG A 65 -0.95 -7.48 -28.19
CA ARG A 65 -1.32 -6.81 -29.46
C ARG A 65 -0.27 -5.77 -29.86
N PRO A 66 -0.09 -5.49 -31.16
CA PRO A 66 0.77 -4.43 -31.64
C PRO A 66 0.39 -3.07 -31.00
N GLY A 67 1.37 -2.35 -30.47
CA GLY A 67 1.15 -1.07 -29.78
C GLY A 67 0.62 -1.19 -28.35
N ALA A 68 0.63 -2.37 -27.74
CA ALA A 68 0.35 -2.52 -26.32
C ALA A 68 1.34 -1.68 -25.49
N GLY A 69 0.81 -1.04 -24.44
CA GLY A 69 1.61 -0.17 -23.55
C GLY A 69 2.64 -0.94 -22.70
N PRO A 70 3.40 -0.22 -21.87
CA PRO A 70 4.35 -0.82 -20.93
C PRO A 70 3.63 -1.71 -19.90
N ILE A 71 4.42 -2.50 -19.18
CA ILE A 71 3.94 -3.46 -18.19
C ILE A 71 4.09 -2.86 -16.79
N SER A 72 3.07 -3.08 -15.94
CA SER A 72 3.15 -2.89 -14.48
C SER A 72 3.14 -4.24 -13.78
N LEU A 73 4.05 -4.45 -12.82
CA LEU A 73 4.14 -5.66 -12.03
C LEU A 73 3.76 -5.39 -10.57
N TYR A 74 2.85 -6.17 -10.03
CA TYR A 74 2.54 -6.21 -8.61
C TYR A 74 2.95 -7.55 -8.01
N PHE A 75 3.74 -7.51 -6.94
CA PHE A 75 4.14 -8.70 -6.19
C PHE A 75 3.46 -8.70 -4.83
N HIS A 76 2.62 -9.70 -4.60
CA HIS A 76 1.98 -9.88 -3.31
C HIS A 76 2.84 -10.72 -2.38
N LEU A 77 3.36 -10.11 -1.30
CA LEU A 77 4.16 -10.78 -0.29
C LEU A 77 3.33 -10.91 1.00
N PRO A 78 2.61 -12.04 1.20
CA PRO A 78 1.49 -12.11 2.13
C PRO A 78 1.87 -12.15 3.61
N PHE A 79 3.15 -12.22 3.94
CA PHE A 79 3.60 -12.56 5.28
C PHE A 79 3.57 -11.37 6.26
N CYS A 80 3.09 -11.65 7.49
CA CYS A 80 3.23 -10.80 8.66
C CYS A 80 3.57 -11.66 9.88
N GLU A 81 4.37 -11.13 10.82
CA GLU A 81 4.67 -11.85 12.08
C GLU A 81 3.53 -11.80 13.09
N THR A 82 2.74 -10.74 13.05
CA THR A 82 1.62 -10.51 13.97
C THR A 82 0.43 -9.92 13.20
N ARG A 83 -0.76 -10.29 13.64
CA ARG A 83 -2.00 -9.78 13.06
C ARG A 83 -2.38 -8.46 13.73
N CYS A 84 -2.53 -7.40 12.95
CA CYS A 84 -3.22 -6.19 13.37
C CYS A 84 -4.73 -6.43 13.27
N TRP A 85 -5.49 -6.09 14.32
CA TRP A 85 -6.92 -6.46 14.38
C TRP A 85 -7.81 -5.70 13.40
N PHE A 86 -7.37 -4.51 12.96
CA PHE A 86 -8.07 -3.73 11.94
C PHE A 86 -7.85 -4.24 10.50
N CYS A 87 -6.81 -5.07 10.28
CA CYS A 87 -6.29 -5.35 8.94
C CYS A 87 -7.29 -6.11 8.06
N GLY A 88 -7.54 -5.56 6.87
CA GLY A 88 -8.34 -6.15 5.81
C GLY A 88 -7.55 -6.91 4.74
N CYS A 89 -6.21 -6.86 4.78
CA CYS A 89 -5.37 -7.45 3.75
C CYS A 89 -5.43 -8.98 3.73
N ASN A 90 -5.08 -9.56 2.58
CA ASN A 90 -4.88 -10.99 2.44
C ASN A 90 -3.49 -11.34 2.96
N THR A 91 -3.41 -11.93 4.17
CA THR A 91 -2.15 -12.14 4.87
C THR A 91 -2.03 -13.54 5.47
N VAL A 92 -0.80 -14.02 5.50
CA VAL A 92 -0.38 -15.24 6.22
C VAL A 92 0.40 -14.82 7.46
N ILE A 93 -0.16 -15.11 8.64
CA ILE A 93 0.51 -14.78 9.91
C ILE A 93 1.43 -15.93 10.29
N THR A 94 2.74 -15.67 10.28
CA THR A 94 3.75 -16.68 10.61
C THR A 94 5.04 -16.01 11.11
N ARG A 95 5.80 -16.76 11.91
CA ARG A 95 7.18 -16.39 12.31
C ARG A 95 8.21 -17.27 11.62
N ARG A 96 7.77 -18.23 10.82
CA ARG A 96 8.63 -19.15 10.08
C ARG A 96 9.21 -18.43 8.87
N ARG A 97 10.51 -18.12 8.93
CA ARG A 97 11.23 -17.44 7.84
C ARG A 97 11.47 -18.35 6.62
N ASP A 98 11.52 -19.66 6.83
CA ASP A 98 11.61 -20.68 5.77
C ASP A 98 10.40 -20.63 4.82
N ALA A 99 9.20 -20.35 5.33
CA ALA A 99 8.00 -20.19 4.50
C ALA A 99 8.17 -19.10 3.40
N ALA A 100 8.97 -18.07 3.67
CA ALA A 100 9.26 -17.05 2.66
C ALA A 100 10.16 -17.59 1.52
N ALA A 101 11.10 -18.48 1.83
CA ALA A 101 11.97 -19.08 0.81
C ALA A 101 11.17 -20.01 -0.12
N GLU A 102 10.31 -20.87 0.45
CA GLU A 102 9.39 -21.74 -0.30
C GLU A 102 8.47 -20.91 -1.22
N TYR A 103 7.90 -19.83 -0.67
CA TYR A 103 7.04 -18.92 -1.44
C TYR A 103 7.79 -18.25 -2.59
N LEU A 104 9.04 -17.85 -2.40
CA LEU A 104 9.85 -17.25 -3.48
C LEU A 104 10.13 -18.24 -4.61
N ASP A 105 10.28 -19.54 -4.31
CA ASP A 105 10.44 -20.56 -5.34
C ASP A 105 9.15 -20.73 -6.16
N ASP A 106 8.00 -20.71 -5.52
CA ASP A 106 6.70 -20.74 -6.20
C ASP A 106 6.46 -19.46 -6.99
N LEU A 107 6.78 -18.29 -6.44
CA LEU A 107 6.67 -17.00 -7.12
C LEU A 107 7.59 -16.94 -8.35
N ALA A 108 8.82 -17.49 -8.26
CA ALA A 108 9.73 -17.59 -9.41
C ALA A 108 9.15 -18.49 -10.51
N ARG A 109 8.47 -19.57 -10.14
CA ARG A 109 7.76 -20.44 -11.08
C ARG A 109 6.60 -19.72 -11.74
N GLU A 110 5.77 -19.04 -10.95
CA GLU A 110 4.63 -18.23 -11.45
C GLU A 110 5.10 -17.13 -12.43
N MET A 111 6.16 -16.39 -12.08
CA MET A 111 6.75 -15.40 -12.97
C MET A 111 7.14 -15.99 -14.33
N ARG A 112 7.82 -17.15 -14.36
CA ARG A 112 8.22 -17.81 -15.61
C ARG A 112 7.03 -18.31 -16.43
N LEU A 113 6.01 -18.88 -15.78
CA LEU A 113 4.79 -19.33 -16.44
C LEU A 113 4.03 -18.16 -17.08
N THR A 114 3.92 -17.04 -16.35
CA THR A 114 3.26 -15.82 -16.85
C THR A 114 4.06 -15.19 -17.98
N ALA A 115 5.39 -15.05 -17.80
CA ALA A 115 6.30 -14.49 -18.79
C ALA A 115 6.29 -15.27 -20.13
N ALA A 116 6.12 -16.59 -20.07
CA ALA A 116 6.02 -17.42 -21.27
C ALA A 116 4.81 -17.09 -22.15
N LYS A 117 3.81 -16.36 -21.63
CA LYS A 117 2.61 -15.93 -22.34
C LYS A 117 2.63 -14.45 -22.73
N MET A 118 3.66 -13.69 -22.29
CA MET A 118 3.75 -12.24 -22.47
C MET A 118 4.73 -11.87 -23.60
N ASP A 119 4.50 -10.71 -24.20
CA ASP A 119 5.52 -10.06 -25.02
C ASP A 119 6.56 -9.38 -24.13
N LEU A 120 7.68 -10.05 -23.90
CA LEU A 120 8.77 -9.59 -23.04
C LEU A 120 9.62 -8.46 -23.66
N SER A 121 9.38 -8.07 -24.92
CA SER A 121 9.97 -6.86 -25.47
C SER A 121 9.39 -5.58 -24.88
N ARG A 122 8.20 -5.66 -24.31
CA ARG A 122 7.53 -4.54 -23.63
C ARG A 122 8.27 -4.19 -22.33
N PRO A 123 8.60 -2.90 -22.11
CA PRO A 123 9.30 -2.49 -20.91
C PRO A 123 8.39 -2.54 -19.68
N VAL A 124 8.94 -2.99 -18.56
CA VAL A 124 8.32 -2.82 -17.24
C VAL A 124 8.67 -1.42 -16.74
N THR A 125 7.67 -0.56 -16.61
CA THR A 125 7.83 0.82 -16.14
C THR A 125 7.38 1.02 -14.70
N GLN A 126 6.69 0.03 -14.11
CA GLN A 126 6.19 0.12 -12.75
C GLN A 126 6.31 -1.23 -12.04
N ILE A 127 6.85 -1.22 -10.83
CA ILE A 127 6.92 -2.37 -9.93
C ILE A 127 6.37 -1.97 -8.56
N HIS A 128 5.56 -2.81 -7.95
CA HIS A 128 5.08 -2.59 -6.60
C HIS A 128 5.15 -3.87 -5.76
N PHE A 129 5.74 -3.78 -4.58
CA PHE A 129 5.72 -4.83 -3.56
C PHE A 129 4.72 -4.47 -2.48
N GLY A 130 3.71 -5.30 -2.30
CA GLY A 130 2.64 -5.10 -1.31
C GLY A 130 2.20 -6.39 -0.65
N GLY A 131 1.09 -6.33 0.08
CA GLY A 131 0.41 -7.50 0.65
C GLY A 131 0.31 -7.53 2.17
N GLY A 132 1.15 -8.31 2.85
CA GLY A 132 1.34 -8.32 4.30
C GLY A 132 2.39 -7.28 4.68
N THR A 133 3.65 -7.69 4.68
CA THR A 133 4.79 -6.77 4.69
C THR A 133 5.96 -7.35 3.89
N PRO A 134 6.36 -6.70 2.80
CA PRO A 134 7.48 -7.15 1.97
C PRO A 134 8.79 -7.34 2.74
N THR A 135 9.04 -6.54 3.77
CA THR A 135 10.21 -6.65 4.64
C THR A 135 10.13 -7.81 5.65
N PHE A 136 9.13 -8.69 5.53
CA PHE A 136 9.18 -10.01 6.13
C PHE A 136 10.26 -10.87 5.48
N LEU A 137 10.54 -10.68 4.19
CA LEU A 137 11.63 -11.33 3.51
C LEU A 137 12.97 -10.79 4.05
N PRO A 138 13.92 -11.67 4.42
CA PRO A 138 15.29 -11.24 4.72
C PRO A 138 15.93 -10.47 3.56
N PRO A 139 16.93 -9.61 3.83
CA PRO A 139 17.56 -8.76 2.81
C PRO A 139 18.11 -9.51 1.61
N ASP A 140 18.70 -10.70 1.81
CA ASP A 140 19.21 -11.57 0.76
C ASP A 140 18.08 -12.10 -0.15
N GLN A 141 16.94 -12.45 0.43
CA GLN A 141 15.76 -12.88 -0.34
C GLN A 141 15.12 -11.72 -1.12
N LEU A 142 15.13 -10.50 -0.60
CA LEU A 142 14.73 -9.31 -1.37
C LEU A 142 15.65 -9.11 -2.58
N ARG A 143 16.96 -9.22 -2.41
CA ARG A 143 17.91 -9.15 -3.52
C ARG A 143 17.71 -10.27 -4.54
N ARG A 144 17.45 -11.50 -4.07
CA ARG A 144 17.11 -12.62 -4.93
C ARG A 144 15.87 -12.35 -5.78
N LEU A 145 14.80 -11.83 -5.17
CA LEU A 145 13.55 -11.47 -5.89
C LEU A 145 13.84 -10.39 -6.94
N GLY A 146 14.57 -9.34 -6.60
CA GLY A 146 14.95 -8.30 -7.54
C GLY A 146 15.82 -8.81 -8.71
N ALA A 147 16.70 -9.77 -8.47
CA ALA A 147 17.50 -10.43 -9.51
C ALA A 147 16.60 -11.24 -10.46
N LEU A 148 15.68 -12.05 -9.92
CA LEU A 148 14.72 -12.84 -10.69
C LEU A 148 13.83 -11.95 -11.59
N ILE A 149 13.38 -10.81 -11.07
CA ILE A 149 12.57 -9.87 -11.86
C ILE A 149 13.37 -9.36 -13.06
N ARG A 150 14.64 -8.98 -12.89
CA ARG A 150 15.47 -8.49 -13.99
C ARG A 150 15.94 -9.61 -14.95
N GLU A 151 16.02 -10.85 -14.47
CA GLU A 151 16.31 -12.02 -15.32
C GLU A 151 15.15 -12.29 -16.27
N ILE A 152 13.90 -12.14 -15.79
CA ILE A 152 12.70 -12.57 -16.52
C ILE A 152 12.10 -11.44 -17.35
N PHE A 153 12.12 -10.19 -16.83
CA PHE A 153 11.41 -9.06 -17.44
C PHE A 153 12.38 -7.96 -17.87
N HIS A 154 12.02 -7.26 -18.94
CA HIS A 154 12.73 -6.07 -19.40
C HIS A 154 12.35 -4.86 -18.51
N VAL A 155 13.05 -4.67 -17.40
CA VAL A 155 12.82 -3.51 -16.50
C VAL A 155 13.44 -2.27 -17.11
N ALA A 156 12.61 -1.26 -17.40
CA ALA A 156 13.03 -0.01 -18.02
C ALA A 156 13.97 0.80 -17.10
N PRO A 157 14.95 1.51 -17.66
CA PRO A 157 15.65 2.58 -16.93
C PRO A 157 14.62 3.59 -16.39
N GLY A 158 14.69 3.94 -15.12
CA GLY A 158 13.71 4.87 -14.50
C GLY A 158 12.37 4.24 -14.09
N CYS A 159 12.26 2.89 -14.12
CA CYS A 159 11.09 2.19 -13.60
C CYS A 159 10.70 2.71 -12.20
N GLU A 160 9.42 3.04 -12.04
CA GLU A 160 8.85 3.41 -10.73
C GLU A 160 8.75 2.15 -9.87
N PHE A 161 9.51 2.09 -8.78
CA PHE A 161 9.50 0.93 -7.89
C PHE A 161 9.08 1.35 -6.47
N GLY A 162 7.86 0.96 -6.08
CA GLY A 162 7.27 1.20 -4.77
C GLY A 162 7.25 -0.04 -3.89
N VAL A 163 7.33 0.16 -2.56
CA VAL A 163 7.27 -0.91 -1.57
C VAL A 163 6.48 -0.49 -0.33
N GLU A 164 5.59 -1.37 0.13
CA GLU A 164 4.91 -1.23 1.42
C GLU A 164 5.81 -1.71 2.56
N ILE A 165 5.88 -0.94 3.64
CA ILE A 165 6.78 -1.20 4.77
C ILE A 165 6.02 -1.12 6.09
N ASP A 166 6.17 -2.15 6.91
CA ASP A 166 5.87 -2.10 8.33
C ASP A 166 7.13 -1.65 9.09
N PRO A 167 7.14 -0.44 9.70
CA PRO A 167 8.33 0.08 10.38
C PRO A 167 8.80 -0.76 11.58
N ARG A 168 7.91 -1.54 12.18
CA ARG A 168 8.20 -2.31 13.41
C ARG A 168 9.31 -3.34 13.26
N ARG A 169 9.53 -3.83 12.05
CA ARG A 169 10.51 -4.90 11.74
C ARG A 169 11.53 -4.49 10.69
N LEU A 170 11.47 -3.24 10.26
CA LEU A 170 12.44 -2.72 9.30
C LEU A 170 13.83 -2.67 9.93
N THR A 171 14.83 -3.06 9.17
CA THR A 171 16.24 -2.87 9.52
C THR A 171 16.94 -2.05 8.44
N GLN A 172 18.07 -1.45 8.78
CA GLN A 172 18.84 -0.68 7.81
C GLN A 172 19.29 -1.55 6.62
N GLU A 173 19.53 -2.85 6.86
CA GLU A 173 19.91 -3.78 5.80
C GLU A 173 18.74 -4.09 4.85
N HIS A 174 17.50 -4.14 5.35
CA HIS A 174 16.32 -4.20 4.46
C HIS A 174 16.25 -2.98 3.54
N VAL A 175 16.49 -1.78 4.09
CA VAL A 175 16.47 -0.55 3.30
C VAL A 175 17.55 -0.57 2.22
N ARG A 176 18.77 -1.04 2.54
CA ARG A 176 19.85 -1.22 1.56
C ARG A 176 19.43 -2.22 0.48
N ALA A 177 18.93 -3.39 0.87
CA ALA A 177 18.49 -4.41 -0.09
C ALA A 177 17.40 -3.90 -1.03
N LEU A 178 16.44 -3.14 -0.52
CA LEU A 178 15.40 -2.50 -1.33
C LEU A 178 15.99 -1.49 -2.32
N ARG A 179 17.00 -0.70 -1.92
CA ARG A 179 17.72 0.19 -2.83
C ARG A 179 18.52 -0.56 -3.88
N ASP A 180 19.21 -1.63 -3.50
CA ASP A 180 20.00 -2.49 -4.42
C ASP A 180 19.14 -3.02 -5.55
N ILE A 181 17.87 -3.36 -5.27
CA ILE A 181 16.91 -3.82 -6.27
C ILE A 181 16.18 -2.70 -7.01
N GLY A 182 16.45 -1.43 -6.69
CA GLY A 182 15.94 -0.26 -7.40
C GLY A 182 14.67 0.35 -6.83
N ALA A 183 14.23 -0.02 -5.61
CA ALA A 183 13.09 0.63 -4.97
C ALA A 183 13.43 2.09 -4.65
N LYS A 184 12.51 3.01 -4.99
CA LYS A 184 12.66 4.45 -4.83
C LYS A 184 11.53 5.09 -4.03
N ARG A 185 10.41 4.41 -3.92
CA ARG A 185 9.21 4.86 -3.22
C ARG A 185 8.88 3.87 -2.11
N ALA A 186 8.55 4.40 -0.94
CA ALA A 186 8.12 3.62 0.22
C ALA A 186 6.76 4.11 0.70
N SER A 187 5.88 3.17 1.11
CA SER A 187 4.66 3.48 1.86
C SER A 187 4.77 2.88 3.25
N LEU A 188 4.79 3.71 4.28
CA LEU A 188 4.93 3.28 5.65
C LEU A 188 3.56 3.19 6.32
N GLY A 189 3.19 1.99 6.77
CA GLY A 189 2.00 1.79 7.59
C GLY A 189 2.21 2.32 9.01
N VAL A 190 1.84 3.57 9.29
CA VAL A 190 1.86 4.16 10.63
C VAL A 190 0.52 3.96 11.32
N GLN A 191 -0.56 4.24 10.64
CA GLN A 191 -1.96 4.11 11.04
C GLN A 191 -2.39 5.14 12.10
N ASP A 192 -1.72 5.17 13.25
CA ASP A 192 -1.94 6.08 14.37
C ASP A 192 -0.69 6.11 15.27
N THR A 193 -0.39 7.24 15.90
CA THR A 193 0.75 7.38 16.82
C THR A 193 0.35 7.27 18.28
N ASN A 194 -0.95 7.33 18.61
CA ASN A 194 -1.44 7.26 19.98
C ASN A 194 -1.28 5.84 20.55
N PRO A 195 -0.54 5.64 21.67
CA PRO A 195 -0.29 4.32 22.24
C PRO A 195 -1.54 3.55 22.66
N LYS A 196 -2.63 4.25 23.06
CA LYS A 196 -3.90 3.61 23.45
C LYS A 196 -4.59 3.01 22.21
N VAL A 197 -4.59 3.75 21.11
CA VAL A 197 -5.13 3.29 19.83
C VAL A 197 -4.28 2.12 19.32
N GLN A 198 -2.97 2.25 19.31
CA GLN A 198 -2.04 1.19 18.89
C GLN A 198 -2.23 -0.11 19.67
N LEU A 199 -2.44 0.00 20.99
CA LEU A 199 -2.72 -1.17 21.84
C LEU A 199 -4.08 -1.79 21.47
N ALA A 200 -5.11 -0.97 21.26
CA ALA A 200 -6.46 -1.42 20.93
C ALA A 200 -6.51 -2.18 19.60
N ILE A 201 -5.67 -1.78 18.62
CA ILE A 201 -5.59 -2.43 17.29
C ILE A 201 -4.51 -3.51 17.20
N HIS A 202 -3.86 -3.86 18.32
CA HIS A 202 -2.76 -4.83 18.38
C HIS A 202 -1.59 -4.46 17.43
N ARG A 203 -1.21 -3.16 17.42
CA ARG A 203 -0.10 -2.64 16.60
C ARG A 203 0.72 -1.63 17.39
N MET A 204 1.44 -2.11 18.40
CA MET A 204 2.38 -1.26 19.14
C MET A 204 3.54 -0.85 18.22
N GLN A 205 3.63 0.46 17.96
CA GLN A 205 4.59 1.07 17.05
C GLN A 205 5.00 2.45 17.61
N PRO A 206 5.87 2.50 18.62
CA PRO A 206 6.33 3.75 19.17
C PRO A 206 6.86 4.70 18.09
N HIS A 207 6.59 6.00 18.22
CA HIS A 207 6.88 6.99 17.18
C HIS A 207 8.35 7.02 16.76
N TYR A 208 9.29 6.72 17.67
CA TYR A 208 10.72 6.65 17.35
C TYR A 208 11.04 5.60 16.26
N GLN A 209 10.23 4.55 16.13
CA GLN A 209 10.39 3.56 15.04
C GLN A 209 10.08 4.19 13.68
N ASN A 210 9.06 5.04 13.62
CA ASN A 210 8.72 5.79 12.41
C ASN A 210 9.86 6.76 12.06
N GLN A 211 10.35 7.52 13.04
CA GLN A 211 11.50 8.44 12.86
C GLN A 211 12.74 7.70 12.35
N THR A 212 13.02 6.54 12.92
CA THR A 212 14.16 5.70 12.52
C THR A 212 14.00 5.20 11.08
N ALA A 213 12.81 4.71 10.72
CA ALA A 213 12.51 4.25 9.36
C ALA A 213 12.68 5.40 8.34
N PHE A 214 12.13 6.58 8.63
CA PHE A 214 12.31 7.77 7.80
C PHE A 214 13.76 8.14 7.60
N LYS A 215 14.53 8.20 8.69
CA LYS A 215 15.98 8.51 8.64
C LYS A 215 16.73 7.51 7.75
N TRP A 216 16.46 6.21 7.85
CA TRP A 216 17.11 5.21 7.02
C TRP A 216 16.72 5.32 5.55
N LEU A 217 15.44 5.53 5.27
CA LEU A 217 14.94 5.66 3.89
C LEU A 217 15.49 6.91 3.20
N ARG A 218 15.47 8.08 3.88
CA ARG A 218 16.06 9.32 3.34
C ARG A 218 17.55 9.18 3.10
N ALA A 219 18.30 8.63 4.09
CA ALA A 219 19.74 8.41 3.95
C ALA A 219 20.09 7.42 2.81
N ALA A 220 19.21 6.48 2.49
CA ALA A 220 19.37 5.58 1.37
C ALA A 220 18.92 6.17 0.02
N GLY A 221 18.39 7.41 0.00
CA GLY A 221 17.98 8.10 -1.22
C GLY A 221 16.62 7.65 -1.77
N PHE A 222 15.67 7.28 -0.90
CA PHE A 222 14.29 7.12 -1.33
C PHE A 222 13.71 8.48 -1.74
N GLU A 223 13.15 8.53 -2.94
CA GLU A 223 12.69 9.76 -3.59
C GLU A 223 11.30 10.19 -3.09
N SER A 224 10.48 9.24 -2.66
CA SER A 224 9.13 9.50 -2.14
C SER A 224 8.79 8.56 -0.99
N ILE A 225 8.40 9.13 0.14
CA ILE A 225 7.94 8.40 1.33
C ILE A 225 6.48 8.81 1.60
N ASN A 226 5.59 7.85 1.43
CA ASN A 226 4.19 7.98 1.79
C ASN A 226 3.97 7.45 3.21
N VAL A 227 3.03 8.03 3.94
CA VAL A 227 2.56 7.51 5.23
C VAL A 227 1.08 7.15 5.13
N ASP A 228 0.76 5.93 5.52
CA ASP A 228 -0.61 5.45 5.61
C ASP A 228 -1.15 5.69 7.02
N LEU A 229 -2.28 6.41 7.11
CA LEU A 229 -3.02 6.70 8.32
C LEU A 229 -4.44 6.15 8.21
N ILE A 230 -5.03 5.81 9.36
CA ILE A 230 -6.41 5.35 9.42
C ILE A 230 -7.17 6.15 10.47
N TYR A 231 -8.24 6.84 10.06
CA TYR A 231 -9.18 7.46 10.99
C TYR A 231 -10.39 6.58 11.26
N GLY A 232 -10.99 6.73 12.43
CA GLY A 232 -12.11 5.90 12.87
C GLY A 232 -11.71 4.57 13.49
N LEU A 233 -10.45 4.43 13.92
CA LEU A 233 -9.98 3.28 14.70
C LEU A 233 -10.54 3.30 16.13
N PRO A 234 -10.56 2.14 16.83
CA PRO A 234 -10.98 2.07 18.23
C PRO A 234 -10.24 3.07 19.12
N LEU A 235 -10.97 3.73 20.00
CA LEU A 235 -10.46 4.72 20.98
C LEU A 235 -9.87 6.01 20.37
N GLN A 236 -9.94 6.20 19.05
CA GLN A 236 -9.60 7.49 18.46
C GLN A 236 -10.61 8.56 18.82
N THR A 237 -10.13 9.78 19.02
CA THR A 237 -10.91 11.01 19.09
C THR A 237 -10.40 12.01 18.05
N PRO A 238 -11.19 13.04 17.67
CA PRO A 238 -10.69 14.09 16.78
C PRO A 238 -9.38 14.71 17.24
N GLU A 239 -9.22 14.96 18.55
CA GLU A 239 -8.03 15.55 19.14
C GLU A 239 -6.83 14.60 19.07
N SER A 240 -7.04 13.29 19.34
CA SER A 240 -5.95 12.31 19.28
C SER A 240 -5.51 12.07 17.84
N PHE A 241 -6.43 12.14 16.88
CA PHE A 241 -6.08 12.01 15.47
C PHE A 241 -5.37 13.26 14.93
N ALA A 242 -5.77 14.47 15.36
CA ALA A 242 -5.03 15.69 15.08
C ALA A 242 -3.57 15.59 15.54
N SER A 243 -3.35 15.13 16.79
CA SER A 243 -1.98 14.89 17.28
C SER A 243 -1.21 13.87 16.43
N THR A 244 -1.88 12.83 15.93
CA THR A 244 -1.27 11.86 15.00
C THR A 244 -0.85 12.52 13.69
N ILE A 245 -1.67 13.42 13.15
CA ILE A 245 -1.32 14.20 11.94
C ILE A 245 -0.08 15.06 12.22
N ASP A 246 -0.05 15.80 13.33
CA ASP A 246 1.10 16.65 13.71
C ASP A 246 2.38 15.84 13.85
N ASP A 247 2.32 14.70 14.56
CA ASP A 247 3.46 13.78 14.71
C ASP A 247 4.00 13.32 13.35
N VAL A 248 3.12 13.01 12.42
CA VAL A 248 3.50 12.51 11.10
C VAL A 248 4.00 13.63 10.20
N LEU A 249 3.41 14.82 10.24
CA LEU A 249 3.93 15.99 9.52
C LEU A 249 5.34 16.36 9.97
N GLY A 250 5.65 16.18 11.26
CA GLY A 250 7.00 16.33 11.79
C GLY A 250 8.05 15.37 11.22
N LEU A 251 7.63 14.30 10.51
CA LEU A 251 8.53 13.40 9.77
C LEU A 251 8.83 13.90 8.34
N GLU A 252 8.16 14.94 7.89
CA GLU A 252 8.27 15.51 6.53
C GLU A 252 8.02 14.46 5.42
N PRO A 253 6.84 13.78 5.42
CA PRO A 253 6.49 12.84 4.35
C PRO A 253 6.23 13.60 3.03
N ASP A 254 6.48 12.94 1.90
CA ASP A 254 6.13 13.50 0.59
C ASP A 254 4.64 13.34 0.29
N ARG A 255 3.98 12.37 0.93
CA ARG A 255 2.57 12.03 0.70
C ARG A 255 1.93 11.45 1.96
N LEU A 256 0.63 11.67 2.08
CA LEU A 256 -0.22 11.01 3.07
C LEU A 256 -1.32 10.23 2.35
N SER A 257 -1.60 9.02 2.82
CA SER A 257 -2.78 8.23 2.46
C SER A 257 -3.62 8.07 3.71
N VAL A 258 -4.77 8.75 3.76
CA VAL A 258 -5.64 8.76 4.94
C VAL A 258 -6.91 7.97 4.64
N PHE A 259 -7.07 6.82 5.33
CA PHE A 259 -8.15 5.88 5.09
C PHE A 259 -9.19 5.91 6.20
N SER A 260 -10.47 5.83 5.83
CA SER A 260 -11.51 5.52 6.80
C SER A 260 -11.43 4.05 7.22
N TYR A 261 -11.42 3.78 8.52
CA TYR A 261 -11.50 2.40 9.01
C TYR A 261 -12.75 1.70 8.47
N ALA A 262 -12.54 0.58 7.79
CA ALA A 262 -13.61 -0.27 7.27
C ALA A 262 -13.90 -1.41 8.27
N HIS A 263 -15.02 -1.30 8.97
CA HIS A 263 -15.48 -2.33 9.88
C HIS A 263 -16.29 -3.37 9.13
N VAL A 264 -15.72 -4.56 8.92
CA VAL A 264 -16.28 -5.65 8.11
C VAL A 264 -16.14 -7.01 8.83
N PRO A 265 -16.69 -7.16 10.05
CA PRO A 265 -16.48 -8.33 10.90
C PRO A 265 -17.02 -9.62 10.30
N TRP A 266 -17.94 -9.55 9.33
CA TRP A 266 -18.43 -10.71 8.58
C TRP A 266 -17.42 -11.27 7.57
N ILE A 267 -16.43 -10.46 7.13
CA ILE A 267 -15.32 -10.89 6.26
C ILE A 267 -14.05 -11.11 7.10
N LYS A 268 -13.83 -10.27 8.10
CA LYS A 268 -12.65 -10.28 8.98
C LYS A 268 -13.07 -10.50 10.44
N PRO A 269 -13.28 -11.75 10.88
CA PRO A 269 -13.84 -12.06 12.20
C PRO A 269 -13.06 -11.48 13.38
N THR A 270 -11.76 -11.20 13.22
CA THR A 270 -10.93 -10.56 14.26
C THR A 270 -11.42 -9.16 14.63
N GLN A 271 -12.15 -8.49 13.73
CA GLN A 271 -12.68 -7.15 13.98
C GLN A 271 -13.87 -7.15 14.95
N ARG A 272 -14.51 -8.31 15.22
CA ARG A 272 -15.64 -8.44 16.19
C ARG A 272 -15.26 -7.97 17.59
N ILE A 273 -13.97 -8.05 17.94
CA ILE A 273 -13.47 -7.57 19.23
C ILE A 273 -13.80 -6.09 19.48
N PHE A 274 -13.98 -5.29 18.44
CA PHE A 274 -14.31 -3.87 18.55
C PHE A 274 -15.79 -3.65 18.83
N ASP A 275 -16.67 -4.52 18.31
CA ASP A 275 -18.12 -4.51 18.62
C ASP A 275 -18.35 -4.86 20.09
N ASP A 276 -17.72 -5.94 20.55
CA ASP A 276 -17.84 -6.43 21.94
C ASP A 276 -17.40 -5.38 22.97
N ARG A 277 -16.42 -4.55 22.61
CA ARG A 277 -15.86 -3.53 23.49
C ARG A 277 -16.48 -2.14 23.30
N GLN A 278 -17.37 -1.95 22.32
CA GLN A 278 -18.00 -0.66 21.98
C GLN A 278 -16.98 0.49 21.88
N GLN A 279 -15.86 0.27 21.22
CA GLN A 279 -14.72 1.19 21.18
C GLN A 279 -14.64 2.05 19.92
N LEU A 280 -15.52 1.83 18.95
CA LEU A 280 -15.48 2.57 17.68
C LEU A 280 -16.07 3.97 17.84
N PRO A 281 -15.43 5.01 17.27
CA PRO A 281 -15.98 6.34 17.24
C PRO A 281 -17.25 6.39 16.38
N ASP A 282 -18.17 7.28 16.74
CA ASP A 282 -19.39 7.51 15.99
C ASP A 282 -19.15 8.25 14.66
N ALA A 283 -20.21 8.41 13.87
CA ALA A 283 -20.13 9.06 12.57
C ALA A 283 -19.69 10.54 12.67
N THR A 284 -20.09 11.24 13.75
CA THR A 284 -19.74 12.65 13.97
C THR A 284 -18.24 12.79 14.27
N ALA A 285 -17.70 11.96 15.16
CA ALA A 285 -16.27 11.93 15.44
C ALA A 285 -15.45 11.56 14.21
N LYS A 286 -15.89 10.57 13.42
CA LYS A 286 -15.22 10.20 12.16
C LYS A 286 -15.21 11.35 11.15
N LEU A 287 -16.31 12.09 11.05
CA LEU A 287 -16.38 13.23 10.16
C LEU A 287 -15.46 14.36 10.60
N ALA A 288 -15.36 14.63 11.93
CA ALA A 288 -14.42 15.59 12.47
C ALA A 288 -12.95 15.19 12.21
N MET A 289 -12.60 13.91 12.37
CA MET A 289 -11.27 13.39 12.03
C MET A 289 -10.95 13.56 10.54
N PHE A 290 -11.93 13.28 9.66
CA PHE A 290 -11.75 13.48 8.22
C PHE A 290 -11.53 14.96 7.88
N ALA A 291 -12.22 15.88 8.55
CA ALA A 291 -12.04 17.31 8.35
C ALA A 291 -10.67 17.82 8.83
N THR A 292 -10.02 17.11 9.76
CA THR A 292 -8.68 17.44 10.25
C THR A 292 -7.58 16.98 9.27
N ALA A 293 -7.82 15.92 8.52
CA ALA A 293 -6.86 15.34 7.59
C ALA A 293 -6.76 16.11 6.27
#